data_7e36f00a567e1bd57388241a673eb06c
#
_entry.id   7e36f00a567e1bd57388241a673eb06c
#
_cell.length_a   1.000
_cell.length_b   1.000
_cell.length_c   1.000
_cell.angle_alpha   90.00
_cell.angle_beta   90.00
_cell.angle_gamma   90.00
#
_symmetry.space_group_name_H-M   'P 1'
#
loop_
_entity.id
_entity.type
_entity.pdbx_description
1 polymer ?
#
loop_
_entity_poly.entity_id
_entity_poly.type
_entity_poly.pdbx_seq_one_letter_code
_entity_poly.pdbx_strand_id
1 'polypeptide(L)'
;VAVSEDNNSIIITGVVDGSTAISIECPTNTKPLVATIPVTVKQNAIRILAIGNSFSQDAVEQYLYELAEAAGYELIIGNMYIGGCDLDKHWANFQSDAAAYEYRKIVKGEKVGKIGYKLSQGLADENWDYISLQQASGKSGKYETYTVLADLIAGIKERCPKAKLLWHQTWAYASSSTHESFPDYDSNQMTMYSSIVTAARQAMTNHTDLSLLIPSGTAIQNGRTSFLGDAFNRDGYHLEVTYGRYT
;
A
#
# COMPACT_ATOMS: atom_id res chain seq x y z
N VAL A 1 -20.90 9.24 -21.92
CA VAL A 1 -21.45 8.43 -23.02
C VAL A 1 -20.86 8.96 -24.33
N ALA A 2 -20.30 8.10 -25.14
CA ALA A 2 -19.78 8.43 -26.47
C ALA A 2 -20.35 7.44 -27.50
N VAL A 3 -20.41 7.84 -28.77
CA VAL A 3 -20.73 6.93 -29.87
C VAL A 3 -19.42 6.34 -30.40
N SER A 4 -19.41 5.07 -30.76
CA SER A 4 -18.23 4.42 -31.35
C SER A 4 -17.87 5.04 -32.71
N GLU A 5 -16.63 4.90 -33.15
CA GLU A 5 -16.15 5.45 -34.42
C GLU A 5 -16.90 4.88 -35.65
N ASP A 6 -17.39 3.63 -35.53
CA ASP A 6 -18.21 2.99 -36.58
C ASP A 6 -19.70 3.36 -36.56
N ASN A 7 -20.10 4.20 -35.60
CA ASN A 7 -21.51 4.62 -35.34
C ASN A 7 -22.50 3.47 -35.04
N ASN A 8 -21.99 2.27 -34.74
CA ASN A 8 -22.78 1.06 -34.47
C ASN A 8 -22.99 0.73 -33.02
N SER A 9 -22.27 1.41 -32.10
CA SER A 9 -22.35 1.17 -30.67
C SER A 9 -22.24 2.45 -29.85
N ILE A 10 -22.79 2.41 -28.64
CA ILE A 10 -22.69 3.47 -27.65
C ILE A 10 -21.70 3.01 -26.58
N ILE A 11 -20.65 3.82 -26.37
CA ILE A 11 -19.65 3.56 -25.33
C ILE A 11 -20.11 4.27 -24.06
N ILE A 12 -20.26 3.51 -22.98
CA ILE A 12 -20.62 4.00 -21.66
C ILE A 12 -19.43 3.79 -20.74
N THR A 13 -18.87 4.88 -20.21
CA THR A 13 -17.77 4.81 -19.23
C THR A 13 -18.33 5.17 -17.86
N GLY A 14 -18.21 4.26 -16.91
CA GLY A 14 -18.50 4.51 -15.49
C GLY A 14 -17.40 5.38 -14.87
N VAL A 15 -17.79 6.38 -14.07
CA VAL A 15 -16.86 7.31 -13.41
C VAL A 15 -16.87 7.12 -11.90
N VAL A 16 -18.00 6.74 -11.34
CA VAL A 16 -18.22 6.53 -9.90
C VAL A 16 -19.30 5.47 -9.70
N ASP A 17 -19.28 4.79 -8.57
CA ASP A 17 -20.32 3.82 -8.21
C ASP A 17 -21.70 4.46 -8.23
N GLY A 18 -22.66 3.75 -8.80
CA GLY A 18 -24.02 4.21 -8.85
C GLY A 18 -24.86 3.46 -9.86
N SER A 19 -26.16 3.72 -9.81
CA SER A 19 -27.12 3.16 -10.75
C SER A 19 -27.87 4.30 -11.43
N THR A 20 -28.03 4.19 -12.74
CA THR A 20 -28.78 5.13 -13.56
C THR A 20 -29.52 4.38 -14.68
N ALA A 21 -30.31 5.08 -15.45
CA ALA A 21 -30.92 4.53 -16.66
C ALA A 21 -30.55 5.42 -17.85
N ILE A 22 -30.27 4.81 -18.98
CA ILE A 22 -30.05 5.49 -20.25
C ILE A 22 -31.32 5.30 -21.07
N SER A 23 -31.94 6.39 -21.45
CA SER A 23 -33.10 6.39 -22.38
C SER A 23 -32.61 6.65 -23.79
N ILE A 24 -32.98 5.77 -24.70
CA ILE A 24 -32.75 5.93 -26.13
C ILE A 24 -34.12 6.23 -26.74
N GLU A 25 -34.22 7.37 -27.37
CA GLU A 25 -35.44 7.83 -27.99
C GLU A 25 -35.29 7.87 -29.51
N CYS A 26 -36.18 7.18 -30.22
CA CYS A 26 -36.26 7.22 -31.68
C CYS A 26 -37.50 8.04 -32.07
N PRO A 27 -37.33 9.21 -32.67
CA PRO A 27 -38.42 10.02 -33.11
C PRO A 27 -39.22 9.31 -34.23
N THR A 28 -40.53 9.33 -34.11
CA THR A 28 -41.45 8.87 -35.16
C THR A 28 -42.47 9.96 -35.48
N ASN A 29 -43.21 9.80 -36.55
CA ASN A 29 -44.22 10.79 -36.96
C ASN A 29 -45.46 10.90 -36.04
N THR A 30 -45.58 9.98 -35.07
CA THR A 30 -46.75 9.93 -34.18
C THR A 30 -46.39 10.02 -32.71
N LYS A 31 -45.54 9.08 -32.21
CA LYS A 31 -45.11 9.03 -30.83
C LYS A 31 -43.68 8.44 -30.80
N PRO A 32 -42.74 9.07 -30.09
CA PRO A 32 -41.37 8.52 -29.99
C PRO A 32 -41.37 7.12 -29.38
N LEU A 33 -40.53 6.25 -29.92
CA LEU A 33 -40.20 4.97 -29.30
C LEU A 33 -39.07 5.20 -28.29
N VAL A 34 -39.29 4.82 -27.04
CA VAL A 34 -38.31 4.98 -25.96
C VAL A 34 -37.92 3.61 -25.46
N ALA A 35 -36.61 3.35 -25.43
CA ALA A 35 -36.03 2.22 -24.78
C ALA A 35 -35.18 2.68 -23.57
N THR A 36 -35.40 2.08 -22.41
CA THR A 36 -34.66 2.42 -21.20
C THR A 36 -33.77 1.25 -20.81
N ILE A 37 -32.49 1.51 -20.68
CA ILE A 37 -31.47 0.51 -20.31
C ILE A 37 -30.96 0.87 -18.89
N PRO A 38 -31.20 0.03 -17.87
CA PRO A 38 -30.61 0.24 -16.56
C PRO A 38 -29.10 -0.02 -16.64
N VAL A 39 -28.32 0.88 -16.07
CA VAL A 39 -26.86 0.79 -16.00
C VAL A 39 -26.44 0.90 -14.54
N THR A 40 -25.71 -0.10 -14.06
CA THR A 40 -25.06 -0.06 -12.74
C THR A 40 -23.56 -0.05 -12.94
N VAL A 41 -22.92 0.97 -12.40
CA VAL A 41 -21.47 1.10 -12.33
C VAL A 41 -21.04 0.65 -10.93
N LYS A 42 -20.11 -0.27 -10.86
CA LYS A 42 -19.39 -0.60 -9.63
C LYS A 42 -17.90 -0.42 -9.91
N GLN A 43 -17.24 0.34 -9.09
CA GLN A 43 -15.78 0.35 -9.11
C GLN A 43 -15.28 -1.02 -8.62
N ASN A 44 -14.27 -1.55 -9.28
CA ASN A 44 -13.57 -2.71 -8.77
C ASN A 44 -12.81 -2.31 -7.51
N ALA A 45 -12.81 -3.19 -6.50
CA ALA A 45 -12.00 -2.99 -5.31
C ALA A 45 -10.53 -2.71 -5.69
N ILE A 46 -9.92 -1.73 -5.04
CA ILE A 46 -8.48 -1.47 -5.16
C ILE A 46 -7.74 -2.54 -4.34
N ARG A 47 -6.78 -3.22 -4.94
CA ARG A 47 -6.03 -4.32 -4.34
C ARG A 47 -4.63 -3.88 -3.99
N ILE A 48 -4.30 -3.94 -2.70
CA ILE A 48 -3.02 -3.47 -2.16
C ILE A 48 -2.34 -4.64 -1.44
N LEU A 49 -1.08 -4.93 -1.80
CA LEU A 49 -0.24 -5.88 -1.08
C LEU A 49 0.91 -5.14 -0.39
N ALA A 50 1.04 -5.27 0.91
CA ALA A 50 2.24 -4.86 1.62
C ALA A 50 3.19 -6.07 1.76
N ILE A 51 4.47 -5.88 1.49
CA ILE A 51 5.55 -6.83 1.78
C ILE A 51 6.44 -6.17 2.82
N GLY A 52 6.37 -6.66 4.07
CA GLY A 52 7.04 -5.96 5.16
C GLY A 52 7.06 -6.72 6.49
N ASN A 53 6.99 -5.94 7.55
CA ASN A 53 7.14 -6.39 8.93
C ASN A 53 6.11 -5.70 9.84
N SER A 54 6.42 -5.51 11.13
CA SER A 54 5.53 -4.82 12.07
C SER A 54 5.18 -3.39 11.66
N PHE A 55 6.03 -2.72 10.85
CA PHE A 55 5.73 -1.39 10.33
C PHE A 55 4.67 -1.42 9.21
N SER A 56 4.68 -2.42 8.33
CA SER A 56 3.57 -2.61 7.40
C SER A 56 2.28 -2.99 8.13
N GLN A 57 2.37 -3.80 9.18
CA GLN A 57 1.22 -4.11 10.03
C GLN A 57 0.59 -2.83 10.59
N ASP A 58 1.40 -1.95 11.18
CA ASP A 58 0.92 -0.70 11.76
C ASP A 58 0.31 0.24 10.72
N ALA A 59 0.84 0.22 9.48
CA ALA A 59 0.39 1.11 8.40
C ALA A 59 -0.88 0.65 7.69
N VAL A 60 -1.10 -0.67 7.49
CA VAL A 60 -2.17 -1.13 6.58
C VAL A 60 -3.27 -1.96 7.26
N GLU A 61 -3.06 -2.45 8.50
CA GLU A 61 -3.98 -3.44 9.08
C GLU A 61 -5.01 -2.85 10.05
N GLN A 62 -4.94 -1.55 10.40
CA GLN A 62 -5.80 -0.97 11.43
C GLN A 62 -6.90 -0.06 10.85
N TYR A 63 -6.60 0.97 10.12
CA TYR A 63 -7.60 1.97 9.70
C TYR A 63 -7.69 2.17 8.19
N LEU A 64 -6.75 1.60 7.43
CA LEU A 64 -6.68 1.86 5.98
C LEU A 64 -7.98 1.44 5.27
N TYR A 65 -8.57 0.30 5.67
CA TYR A 65 -9.82 -0.16 5.08
C TYR A 65 -10.97 0.81 5.37
N GLU A 66 -11.16 1.16 6.63
CA GLU A 66 -12.26 2.03 7.09
C GLU A 66 -12.13 3.46 6.54
N LEU A 67 -10.91 3.98 6.44
CA LEU A 67 -10.64 5.29 5.83
C LEU A 67 -10.98 5.30 4.34
N ALA A 68 -10.62 4.24 3.63
CA ALA A 68 -10.94 4.11 2.21
C ALA A 68 -12.45 3.95 1.99
N GLU A 69 -13.12 3.12 2.82
CA GLU A 69 -14.57 2.93 2.78
C GLU A 69 -15.31 4.26 3.04
N ALA A 70 -14.87 5.03 4.03
CA ALA A 70 -15.41 6.36 4.30
C ALA A 70 -15.20 7.34 3.13
N ALA A 71 -14.15 7.16 2.34
CA ALA A 71 -13.88 7.91 1.13
C ALA A 71 -14.59 7.35 -0.13
N GLY A 72 -15.38 6.28 0.01
CA GLY A 72 -16.14 5.67 -1.07
C GLY A 72 -15.36 4.64 -1.90
N TYR A 73 -14.23 4.13 -1.40
CA TYR A 73 -13.42 3.12 -2.07
C TYR A 73 -13.54 1.77 -1.35
N GLU A 74 -13.70 0.69 -2.10
CA GLU A 74 -13.57 -0.66 -1.60
C GLU A 74 -12.10 -1.10 -1.71
N LEU A 75 -11.51 -1.64 -0.63
CA LEU A 75 -10.15 -2.17 -0.63
C LEU A 75 -10.14 -3.68 -0.38
N ILE A 76 -9.17 -4.34 -1.03
CA ILE A 76 -8.64 -5.64 -0.62
C ILE A 76 -7.19 -5.42 -0.22
N ILE A 77 -6.86 -5.70 1.03
CA ILE A 77 -5.52 -5.47 1.57
C ILE A 77 -4.89 -6.81 1.89
N GLY A 78 -3.71 -7.08 1.35
CA GLY A 78 -2.83 -8.18 1.74
C GLY A 78 -1.61 -7.65 2.48
N ASN A 79 -1.11 -8.39 3.48
CA ASN A 79 0.17 -8.10 4.12
C ASN A 79 0.98 -9.39 4.23
N MET A 80 2.10 -9.48 3.49
CA MET A 80 3.11 -10.52 3.60
C MET A 80 4.06 -10.17 4.74
N TYR A 81 3.69 -10.63 5.94
CA TYR A 81 4.30 -10.24 7.20
C TYR A 81 5.36 -11.22 7.69
N ILE A 82 6.51 -10.70 8.08
CA ILE A 82 7.49 -11.37 8.95
C ILE A 82 8.02 -10.32 9.94
N GLY A 83 7.97 -10.58 11.25
CA GLY A 83 8.47 -9.66 12.27
C GLY A 83 9.94 -9.28 12.05
N GLY A 84 10.25 -7.97 12.07
CA GLY A 84 11.62 -7.45 11.89
C GLY A 84 12.28 -7.76 10.54
N CYS A 85 11.54 -8.23 9.55
CA CYS A 85 12.09 -8.62 8.25
C CYS A 85 12.67 -7.42 7.50
N ASP A 86 13.88 -7.57 6.99
CA ASP A 86 14.56 -6.65 6.10
C ASP A 86 14.49 -7.10 4.63
N LEU A 87 15.01 -6.27 3.73
CA LEU A 87 15.03 -6.56 2.30
C LEU A 87 15.81 -7.83 1.97
N ASP A 88 16.97 -8.05 2.63
CA ASP A 88 17.81 -9.23 2.39
C ASP A 88 17.04 -10.53 2.67
N LYS A 89 16.28 -10.54 3.78
CA LYS A 89 15.47 -11.70 4.16
C LYS A 89 14.26 -11.88 3.24
N HIS A 90 13.62 -10.79 2.81
CA HIS A 90 12.55 -10.87 1.80
C HIS A 90 13.08 -11.46 0.49
N TRP A 91 14.27 -11.03 0.04
CA TRP A 91 14.90 -11.54 -1.18
C TRP A 91 15.28 -13.02 -1.05
N ALA A 92 15.91 -13.41 0.05
CA ALA A 92 16.26 -14.81 0.30
C ALA A 92 15.02 -15.73 0.31
N ASN A 93 13.92 -15.27 0.93
CA ASN A 93 12.65 -16.01 0.94
C ASN A 93 12.01 -16.05 -0.45
N PHE A 94 12.15 -14.98 -1.26
CA PHE A 94 11.68 -14.97 -2.65
C PHE A 94 12.43 -16.00 -3.50
N GLN A 95 13.77 -16.04 -3.40
CA GLN A 95 14.61 -16.97 -4.17
C GLN A 95 14.37 -18.43 -3.78
N SER A 96 14.26 -18.72 -2.50
CA SER A 96 14.06 -20.09 -1.99
C SER A 96 12.59 -20.53 -1.99
N ASP A 97 11.67 -19.64 -2.35
CA ASP A 97 10.22 -19.84 -2.24
C ASP A 97 9.80 -20.38 -0.85
N ALA A 98 10.40 -19.82 0.21
CA ALA A 98 10.22 -20.29 1.57
C ALA A 98 8.82 -19.97 2.11
N ALA A 99 8.21 -20.94 2.81
CA ALA A 99 6.93 -20.79 3.51
C ALA A 99 7.13 -20.04 4.85
N ALA A 100 7.68 -18.83 4.79
CA ALA A 100 8.17 -18.09 5.96
C ALA A 100 7.24 -16.97 6.44
N TYR A 101 6.20 -16.65 5.69
CA TYR A 101 5.34 -15.52 5.95
C TYR A 101 4.09 -15.89 6.75
N GLU A 102 3.61 -14.96 7.54
CA GLU A 102 2.21 -14.87 7.90
C GLU A 102 1.52 -13.96 6.86
N TYR A 103 0.63 -14.53 6.07
CA TYR A 103 -0.18 -13.76 5.13
C TYR A 103 -1.45 -13.32 5.80
N ARG A 104 -1.67 -12.03 5.90
CA ARG A 104 -2.84 -11.41 6.50
C ARG A 104 -3.63 -10.68 5.43
N LYS A 105 -4.90 -11.01 5.28
CA LYS A 105 -5.78 -10.45 4.25
C LYS A 105 -6.99 -9.79 4.88
N ILE A 106 -7.33 -8.59 4.42
CA ILE A 106 -8.52 -7.85 4.82
C ILE A 106 -9.41 -7.70 3.60
N VAL A 107 -10.64 -8.20 3.72
CA VAL A 107 -11.69 -8.09 2.71
C VAL A 107 -12.98 -7.69 3.41
N LYS A 108 -13.60 -6.60 2.98
CA LYS A 108 -14.82 -6.06 3.59
C LYS A 108 -14.68 -5.83 5.11
N GLY A 109 -13.52 -5.35 5.54
CA GLY A 109 -13.20 -5.12 6.94
C GLY A 109 -12.85 -6.38 7.75
N GLU A 110 -13.05 -7.58 7.22
CA GLU A 110 -12.72 -8.82 7.92
C GLU A 110 -11.27 -9.23 7.65
N LYS A 111 -10.52 -9.44 8.74
CA LYS A 111 -9.10 -9.84 8.70
C LYS A 111 -8.95 -11.34 8.91
N VAL A 112 -8.26 -11.99 7.97
CA VAL A 112 -7.91 -13.42 8.05
C VAL A 112 -6.40 -13.57 7.93
N GLY A 113 -5.77 -14.40 8.79
CA GLY A 113 -4.34 -14.71 8.76
C GLY A 113 -4.07 -16.17 8.40
N LYS A 114 -2.98 -16.40 7.65
CA LYS A 114 -2.46 -17.75 7.32
C LYS A 114 -0.96 -17.79 7.56
N ILE A 115 -0.51 -18.70 8.42
CA ILE A 115 0.92 -18.95 8.73
C ILE A 115 1.50 -19.92 7.69
N GLY A 116 2.80 -19.84 7.46
CA GLY A 116 3.51 -20.72 6.54
C GLY A 116 3.20 -20.43 5.07
N TYR A 117 2.99 -19.16 4.76
CA TYR A 117 2.69 -18.71 3.40
C TYR A 117 3.98 -18.36 2.67
N LYS A 118 4.00 -18.59 1.35
CA LYS A 118 5.10 -18.23 0.47
C LYS A 118 4.85 -16.87 -0.17
N LEU A 119 5.92 -16.12 -0.47
CA LEU A 119 5.76 -14.85 -1.16
C LEU A 119 5.13 -15.03 -2.54
N SER A 120 5.48 -16.12 -3.25
CA SER A 120 4.87 -16.48 -4.54
C SER A 120 3.34 -16.65 -4.46
N GLN A 121 2.84 -17.22 -3.38
CA GLN A 121 1.40 -17.40 -3.15
C GLN A 121 0.71 -16.06 -2.88
N GLY A 122 1.32 -15.18 -2.06
CA GLY A 122 0.78 -13.84 -1.79
C GLY A 122 0.73 -12.97 -3.05
N LEU A 123 1.76 -13.03 -3.88
CA LEU A 123 1.80 -12.32 -5.17
C LEU A 123 0.74 -12.82 -6.16
N ALA A 124 0.38 -14.11 -6.11
CA ALA A 124 -0.61 -14.72 -7.00
C ALA A 124 -2.05 -14.69 -6.46
N ASP A 125 -2.27 -14.24 -5.22
CA ASP A 125 -3.59 -14.34 -4.55
C ASP A 125 -4.62 -13.38 -5.16
N GLU A 126 -4.18 -12.22 -5.64
CA GLU A 126 -5.03 -11.21 -6.30
C GLU A 126 -4.33 -10.62 -7.54
N ASN A 127 -5.11 -9.95 -8.39
CA ASN A 127 -4.56 -9.05 -9.39
C ASN A 127 -4.23 -7.71 -8.72
N TRP A 128 -3.10 -7.64 -8.03
CA TRP A 128 -2.71 -6.47 -7.24
C TRP A 128 -2.58 -5.21 -8.10
N ASP A 129 -3.21 -4.13 -7.66
CA ASP A 129 -3.07 -2.80 -8.28
C ASP A 129 -1.81 -2.11 -7.75
N TYR A 130 -1.51 -2.32 -6.46
CA TYR A 130 -0.37 -1.73 -5.77
C TYR A 130 0.35 -2.75 -4.90
N ILE A 131 1.68 -2.72 -4.92
CA ILE A 131 2.52 -3.53 -4.02
C ILE A 131 3.52 -2.61 -3.34
N SER A 132 3.50 -2.53 -2.01
CA SER A 132 4.42 -1.71 -1.24
C SER A 132 5.58 -2.53 -0.70
N LEU A 133 6.78 -1.94 -0.77
CA LEU A 133 8.03 -2.43 -0.21
C LEU A 133 8.53 -1.43 0.83
N GLN A 134 9.26 -1.93 1.82
CA GLN A 134 9.92 -1.14 2.85
C GLN A 134 11.20 -1.82 3.32
N GLN A 135 12.08 -1.08 3.99
CA GLN A 135 13.20 -1.65 4.73
C GLN A 135 12.82 -1.85 6.20
N ALA A 136 13.51 -2.73 6.92
CA ALA A 136 13.40 -2.86 8.37
C ALA A 136 13.78 -1.54 9.06
N SER A 137 13.08 -1.20 10.14
CA SER A 137 13.17 0.13 10.77
C SER A 137 14.60 0.55 11.16
N GLY A 138 15.39 -0.35 11.73
CA GLY A 138 16.78 -0.05 12.09
C GLY A 138 17.71 0.17 10.89
N LYS A 139 17.34 -0.32 9.70
CA LYS A 139 18.09 -0.16 8.45
C LYS A 139 17.47 0.90 7.51
N SER A 140 16.29 1.43 7.83
CA SER A 140 15.51 2.26 6.89
C SER A 140 16.18 3.58 6.50
N GLY A 141 17.08 4.12 7.33
CA GLY A 141 17.89 5.29 7.01
C GLY A 141 19.26 4.97 6.40
N LYS A 142 19.58 3.69 6.13
CA LYS A 142 20.88 3.21 5.66
C LYS A 142 20.76 2.66 4.24
N TYR A 143 20.81 3.54 3.23
CA TYR A 143 20.59 3.15 1.84
C TYR A 143 21.60 2.09 1.34
N GLU A 144 22.80 2.05 1.91
CA GLU A 144 23.79 1.02 1.64
C GLU A 144 23.33 -0.41 1.96
N THR A 145 22.26 -0.56 2.75
CA THR A 145 21.63 -1.86 3.06
C THR A 145 20.52 -2.27 2.08
N TYR A 146 20.30 -1.50 1.00
CA TYR A 146 19.24 -1.76 0.03
C TYR A 146 19.76 -2.56 -1.19
N THR A 147 20.84 -3.30 -1.00
CA THR A 147 21.61 -3.98 -2.06
C THR A 147 20.77 -4.88 -2.97
N VAL A 148 19.76 -5.53 -2.41
CA VAL A 148 18.89 -6.49 -3.13
C VAL A 148 17.59 -5.87 -3.64
N LEU A 149 17.39 -4.56 -3.46
CA LEU A 149 16.11 -3.91 -3.80
C LEU A 149 15.80 -4.01 -5.29
N ALA A 150 16.80 -3.83 -6.17
CA ALA A 150 16.63 -3.94 -7.60
C ALA A 150 16.16 -5.35 -8.02
N ASP A 151 16.78 -6.39 -7.45
CA ASP A 151 16.44 -7.79 -7.75
C ASP A 151 15.03 -8.13 -7.25
N LEU A 152 14.69 -7.69 -6.05
CA LEU A 152 13.35 -7.90 -5.48
C LEU A 152 12.26 -7.20 -6.31
N ILE A 153 12.50 -5.97 -6.75
CA ILE A 153 11.61 -5.23 -7.66
C ILE A 153 11.42 -6.01 -8.97
N ALA A 154 12.51 -6.44 -9.59
CA ALA A 154 12.46 -7.18 -10.85
C ALA A 154 11.66 -8.48 -10.71
N GLY A 155 11.93 -9.26 -9.66
CA GLY A 155 11.22 -10.52 -9.40
C GLY A 155 9.73 -10.33 -9.12
N ILE A 156 9.34 -9.26 -8.41
CA ILE A 156 7.93 -8.94 -8.17
C ILE A 156 7.25 -8.52 -9.48
N LYS A 157 7.89 -7.68 -10.29
CA LYS A 157 7.33 -7.23 -11.58
C LYS A 157 7.17 -8.35 -12.58
N GLU A 158 8.05 -9.35 -12.58
CA GLU A 158 7.89 -10.55 -13.40
C GLU A 158 6.58 -11.28 -13.07
N ARG A 159 6.22 -11.37 -11.80
CA ARG A 159 5.00 -12.05 -11.31
C ARG A 159 3.75 -11.19 -11.35
N CYS A 160 3.90 -9.89 -11.12
CA CYS A 160 2.82 -8.91 -11.06
C CYS A 160 3.09 -7.72 -11.99
N PRO A 161 3.15 -7.92 -13.34
CA PRO A 161 3.60 -6.90 -14.29
C PRO A 161 2.70 -5.66 -14.36
N LYS A 162 1.45 -5.77 -13.92
CA LYS A 162 0.48 -4.66 -13.92
C LYS A 162 0.49 -3.86 -12.62
N ALA A 163 1.01 -4.42 -11.54
CA ALA A 163 1.04 -3.75 -10.24
C ALA A 163 2.00 -2.56 -10.26
N LYS A 164 1.56 -1.45 -9.68
CA LYS A 164 2.43 -0.30 -9.39
C LYS A 164 3.17 -0.56 -8.09
N LEU A 165 4.49 -0.45 -8.11
CA LEU A 165 5.30 -0.64 -6.92
C LEU A 165 5.42 0.68 -6.16
N LEU A 166 5.28 0.59 -4.84
CA LEU A 166 5.33 1.72 -3.92
C LEU A 166 6.49 1.53 -2.94
N TRP A 167 7.14 2.63 -2.56
CA TRP A 167 8.08 2.62 -1.45
C TRP A 167 7.41 3.18 -0.20
N HIS A 168 7.33 2.37 0.86
CA HIS A 168 6.84 2.80 2.14
C HIS A 168 7.99 3.38 2.97
N GLN A 169 8.03 4.70 3.09
CA GLN A 169 8.93 5.42 3.98
C GLN A 169 8.45 5.22 5.42
N THR A 170 9.17 4.40 6.17
CA THR A 170 8.88 4.17 7.58
C THR A 170 9.24 5.39 8.42
N TRP A 171 8.90 5.37 9.71
CA TRP A 171 9.11 6.48 10.64
C TRP A 171 10.33 6.28 11.53
N ALA A 172 10.87 7.40 12.01
CA ALA A 172 11.92 7.40 13.02
C ALA A 172 11.39 6.93 14.38
N TYR A 173 12.26 6.41 15.21
CA TYR A 173 11.94 6.04 16.58
C TYR A 173 11.57 7.27 17.42
N ALA A 174 10.86 7.06 18.53
CA ALA A 174 10.64 8.08 19.55
C ALA A 174 11.98 8.54 20.14
N SER A 175 12.05 9.76 20.64
CA SER A 175 13.26 10.32 21.23
C SER A 175 13.74 9.54 22.47
N SER A 176 12.82 8.84 23.16
CA SER A 176 13.08 7.98 24.30
C SER A 176 13.32 6.49 23.96
N SER A 177 13.41 6.15 22.67
CA SER A 177 13.54 4.76 22.24
C SER A 177 14.81 4.10 22.77
N THR A 178 14.67 2.86 23.24
CA THR A 178 15.78 2.00 23.66
C THR A 178 16.09 0.89 22.64
N HIS A 179 15.58 1.01 21.43
CA HIS A 179 15.81 0.04 20.36
C HIS A 179 17.31 -0.06 20.02
N GLU A 180 17.84 -1.27 19.90
CA GLU A 180 19.26 -1.54 19.70
C GLU A 180 19.90 -0.85 18.49
N SER A 181 19.11 -0.54 17.44
CA SER A 181 19.59 0.17 16.26
C SER A 181 19.51 1.69 16.39
N PHE A 182 18.97 2.25 17.48
CA PHE A 182 18.83 3.70 17.62
C PHE A 182 20.19 4.41 17.75
N PRO A 183 21.21 3.83 18.46
CA PRO A 183 22.55 4.41 18.47
C PRO A 183 23.21 4.58 17.09
N ASP A 184 22.83 3.81 16.09
CA ASP A 184 23.31 3.96 14.71
C ASP A 184 22.91 5.31 14.08
N TYR A 185 21.97 6.01 14.71
CA TYR A 185 21.48 7.35 14.37
C TYR A 185 21.77 8.35 15.51
N ASP A 186 22.88 8.17 16.24
CA ASP A 186 23.28 9.00 17.38
C ASP A 186 22.24 9.03 18.53
N SER A 187 21.36 8.04 18.60
CA SER A 187 20.18 8.05 19.47
C SER A 187 19.36 9.35 19.32
N ASN A 188 19.30 9.88 18.11
CA ASN A 188 18.64 11.15 17.79
C ASN A 188 17.54 10.93 16.76
N GLN A 189 16.32 11.30 17.14
CA GLN A 189 15.12 11.13 16.30
C GLN A 189 15.23 11.89 14.97
N MET A 190 15.74 13.14 14.99
CA MET A 190 15.85 13.95 13.79
C MET A 190 16.96 13.46 12.85
N THR A 191 18.07 12.95 13.40
CA THR A 191 19.13 12.28 12.63
C THR A 191 18.54 11.07 11.93
N MET A 192 17.81 10.21 12.65
CA MET A 192 17.17 9.03 12.08
C MET A 192 16.14 9.42 11.00
N TYR A 193 15.27 10.40 11.27
CA TYR A 193 14.28 10.87 10.30
C TYR A 193 14.93 11.40 9.01
N SER A 194 15.95 12.25 9.14
CA SER A 194 16.66 12.81 8.00
C SER A 194 17.35 11.73 7.16
N SER A 195 17.92 10.71 7.82
CA SER A 195 18.52 9.56 7.17
C SER A 195 17.48 8.73 6.40
N ILE A 196 16.31 8.48 7.01
CA ILE A 196 15.19 7.76 6.36
C ILE A 196 14.70 8.52 5.13
N VAL A 197 14.49 9.85 5.22
CA VAL A 197 14.08 10.67 4.07
C VAL A 197 15.11 10.60 2.94
N THR A 198 16.39 10.66 3.29
CA THR A 198 17.50 10.59 2.33
C THR A 198 17.53 9.23 1.64
N ALA A 199 17.47 8.14 2.41
CA ALA A 199 17.45 6.77 1.86
C ALA A 199 16.22 6.51 0.97
N ALA A 200 15.04 6.98 1.40
CA ALA A 200 13.82 6.87 0.60
C ALA A 200 13.92 7.64 -0.73
N ARG A 201 14.50 8.85 -0.70
CA ARG A 201 14.76 9.63 -1.93
C ARG A 201 15.72 8.89 -2.86
N GLN A 202 16.80 8.31 -2.33
CA GLN A 202 17.73 7.50 -3.12
C GLN A 202 17.06 6.27 -3.71
N ALA A 203 16.22 5.56 -2.95
CA ALA A 203 15.44 4.43 -3.46
C ALA A 203 14.55 4.85 -4.64
N MET A 204 13.77 5.93 -4.49
CA MET A 204 12.90 6.44 -5.55
C MET A 204 13.66 6.93 -6.78
N THR A 205 14.84 7.52 -6.60
CA THR A 205 15.66 8.03 -7.71
C THR A 205 16.35 6.91 -8.48
N ASN A 206 16.86 5.90 -7.77
CA ASN A 206 17.68 4.84 -8.37
C ASN A 206 16.82 3.67 -8.90
N HIS A 207 15.55 3.57 -8.48
CA HIS A 207 14.62 2.51 -8.91
C HIS A 207 13.34 3.13 -9.48
N THR A 208 13.37 3.48 -10.76
CA THR A 208 12.25 4.15 -11.46
C THR A 208 10.97 3.31 -11.57
N ASP A 209 11.05 2.02 -11.29
CA ASP A 209 9.89 1.13 -11.15
C ASP A 209 9.06 1.39 -9.89
N LEU A 210 9.63 2.05 -8.88
CA LEU A 210 8.89 2.57 -7.74
C LEU A 210 8.12 3.82 -8.17
N SER A 211 6.80 3.68 -8.32
CA SER A 211 5.94 4.72 -8.90
C SER A 211 5.55 5.81 -7.91
N LEU A 212 5.42 5.46 -6.63
CA LEU A 212 4.93 6.35 -5.58
C LEU A 212 5.66 6.11 -4.27
N LEU A 213 5.83 7.19 -3.50
CA LEU A 213 6.28 7.14 -2.11
C LEU A 213 5.09 7.24 -1.17
N ILE A 214 5.00 6.33 -0.20
CA ILE A 214 4.06 6.45 0.93
C ILE A 214 4.83 7.13 2.07
N PRO A 215 4.58 8.41 2.37
CA PRO A 215 5.42 9.21 3.26
C PRO A 215 5.03 9.09 4.74
N SER A 216 4.72 7.88 5.24
CA SER A 216 4.26 7.67 6.62
C SER A 216 5.22 8.25 7.66
N GLY A 217 6.52 8.09 7.47
CA GLY A 217 7.52 8.66 8.37
C GLY A 217 7.48 10.18 8.43
N THR A 218 7.18 10.85 7.32
CA THR A 218 7.02 12.31 7.27
C THR A 218 5.71 12.74 7.94
N ALA A 219 4.62 12.00 7.73
CA ALA A 219 3.34 12.29 8.39
C ALA A 219 3.47 12.18 9.92
N ILE A 220 4.07 11.09 10.42
CA ILE A 220 4.34 10.90 11.84
C ILE A 220 5.26 12.02 12.39
N GLN A 221 6.34 12.37 11.68
CA GLN A 221 7.25 13.43 12.13
C GLN A 221 6.56 14.79 12.21
N ASN A 222 5.68 15.12 11.25
CA ASN A 222 4.85 16.31 11.30
C ASN A 222 3.86 16.25 12.47
N GLY A 223 3.21 15.10 12.70
CA GLY A 223 2.32 14.91 13.84
C GLY A 223 2.99 15.16 15.19
N ARG A 224 4.27 14.81 15.32
CA ARG A 224 5.07 15.04 16.54
C ARG A 224 5.28 16.52 16.88
N THR A 225 5.08 17.43 15.94
CA THR A 225 5.10 18.88 16.22
C THR A 225 3.85 19.36 16.96
N SER A 226 2.83 18.50 17.07
CA SER A 226 1.62 18.76 17.85
C SER A 226 1.85 18.50 19.35
N PHE A 227 0.82 18.75 20.16
CA PHE A 227 0.82 18.43 21.59
C PHE A 227 0.98 16.94 21.91
N LEU A 228 0.78 16.05 20.93
CA LEU A 228 0.96 14.61 21.10
C LEU A 228 2.44 14.20 21.19
N GLY A 229 3.34 14.97 20.58
CA GLY A 229 4.78 14.67 20.61
C GLY A 229 5.07 13.22 20.23
N ASP A 230 5.80 12.49 21.06
CA ASP A 230 6.16 11.09 20.85
C ASP A 230 5.06 10.08 21.22
N ALA A 231 3.85 10.53 21.61
CA ALA A 231 2.72 9.65 21.90
C ALA A 231 2.22 8.87 20.66
N PHE A 232 2.74 9.18 19.47
CA PHE A 232 2.52 8.37 18.27
C PHE A 232 3.11 6.96 18.36
N ASN A 233 4.08 6.74 19.26
CA ASN A 233 4.72 5.44 19.46
C ASN A 233 4.34 4.85 20.83
N ARG A 234 3.99 3.54 20.87
CA ARG A 234 3.62 2.83 22.10
C ARG A 234 4.82 2.28 22.89
N ASP A 235 5.89 1.92 22.19
CA ASP A 235 7.07 1.24 22.75
C ASP A 235 8.40 1.84 22.27
N GLY A 236 8.34 3.06 21.78
CA GLY A 236 9.48 3.80 21.23
C GLY A 236 9.71 3.62 19.74
N TYR A 237 9.03 2.67 19.06
CA TYR A 237 9.20 2.46 17.61
C TYR A 237 7.93 1.98 16.89
N HIS A 238 7.08 1.13 17.46
CA HIS A 238 5.80 0.78 16.86
C HIS A 238 4.76 1.87 17.09
N LEU A 239 3.85 2.04 16.14
CA LEU A 239 2.80 3.03 16.27
C LEU A 239 1.76 2.65 17.32
N GLU A 240 1.35 3.64 18.09
CA GLU A 240 0.21 3.57 18.98
C GLU A 240 -1.09 3.44 18.17
N VAL A 241 -2.07 2.72 18.71
CA VAL A 241 -3.28 2.35 17.95
C VAL A 241 -4.13 3.56 17.61
N THR A 242 -4.35 4.48 18.56
CA THR A 242 -5.33 5.56 18.42
C THR A 242 -4.85 6.69 17.50
N TYR A 243 -3.60 7.14 17.71
CA TYR A 243 -3.06 8.29 16.98
C TYR A 243 -2.09 7.86 15.85
N GLY A 244 -1.15 6.98 16.20
CA GLY A 244 -0.06 6.63 15.31
C GLY A 244 -0.51 5.90 14.05
N ARG A 245 -1.36 4.89 14.19
CA ARG A 245 -1.84 4.11 13.05
C ARG A 245 -2.91 4.82 12.22
N TYR A 246 -3.56 5.82 12.82
CA TYR A 246 -4.56 6.64 12.11
C TYR A 246 -3.89 7.70 11.22
N THR A 247 -2.66 8.13 11.56
CA THR A 247 -1.89 9.14 10.83
C THR A 247 -1.27 8.57 9.54
#